data_1cdf99f85af1962ba76c9d81831df4f1
#
_entry.id   1cdf99f85af1962ba76c9d81831df4f1
#
_cell.length_a   1.000
_cell.length_b   1.000
_cell.length_c   1.000
_cell.angle_alpha   90.00
_cell.angle_beta   90.00
_cell.angle_gamma   90.00
#
_symmetry.space_group_name_H-M   'P 1'
#
loop_
_entity.id
_entity.type
_entity.pdbx_description
1 polymer ?
#
loop_
_entity_poly.entity_id
_entity_poly.type
_entity_poly.pdbx_seq_one_letter_code
_entity_poly.pdbx_strand_id
1 'polypeptide(L)'
;MTLLERIPRETFHEGSIPVLETKRLALRAPRLEDAKTVATLANDRRIAENTARIPHPYKMSDAEGFIAGANKAGGEAVFLITLRDGAIVGACGVVLQQDDTPELGYWLGLPFWGQGYATEALHAVIDYAFTDLSHEALQAGARVTNPASRRVLEKCGFQWTGVGLYRISSIKSSAPIDRFRLERGIWSALKTWGRMKRVS
;
A
#
# COMPACT_ATOMS: atom_id res chain seq x y z
N MET A 1 -31.40 -8.32 -35.85
CA MET A 1 -31.85 -8.04 -34.48
C MET A 1 -30.92 -8.78 -33.57
N THR A 2 -29.83 -8.14 -33.17
CA THR A 2 -28.69 -8.77 -32.45
C THR A 2 -28.82 -8.40 -30.98
N LEU A 3 -29.11 -9.41 -30.14
CA LEU A 3 -29.10 -9.28 -28.69
C LEU A 3 -27.64 -9.11 -28.22
N LEU A 4 -27.28 -7.92 -27.82
CA LEU A 4 -26.09 -7.68 -26.99
C LEU A 4 -26.42 -8.16 -25.56
N GLU A 5 -25.94 -9.35 -25.20
CA GLU A 5 -25.95 -9.81 -23.83
C GLU A 5 -25.19 -8.79 -22.98
N ARG A 6 -25.93 -8.12 -22.11
CA ARG A 6 -25.34 -7.30 -21.04
C ARG A 6 -24.67 -8.25 -20.03
N ILE A 7 -23.35 -8.23 -20.01
CA ILE A 7 -22.58 -8.80 -18.89
C ILE A 7 -23.10 -8.11 -17.61
N PRO A 8 -23.56 -8.84 -16.59
CA PRO A 8 -24.00 -8.24 -15.35
C PRO A 8 -22.79 -7.48 -14.73
N ARG A 9 -22.92 -6.19 -14.50
CA ARG A 9 -22.03 -5.47 -13.59
C ARG A 9 -22.19 -6.16 -12.24
N GLU A 10 -21.15 -6.83 -11.77
CA GLU A 10 -21.10 -7.33 -10.40
C GLU A 10 -21.49 -6.18 -9.47
N THR A 11 -22.54 -6.43 -8.70
CA THR A 11 -23.03 -5.52 -7.67
C THR A 11 -21.93 -5.39 -6.65
N PHE A 12 -21.23 -4.26 -6.65
CA PHE A 12 -20.29 -3.91 -5.58
C PHE A 12 -21.11 -3.85 -4.29
N HIS A 13 -20.83 -4.77 -3.36
CA HIS A 13 -21.30 -4.66 -2.00
C HIS A 13 -20.66 -3.41 -1.38
N GLU A 14 -21.46 -2.52 -0.82
CA GLU A 14 -20.98 -1.39 -0.02
C GLU A 14 -19.97 -1.91 1.00
N GLY A 15 -18.68 -1.49 0.87
CA GLY A 15 -17.57 -1.89 1.74
C GLY A 15 -16.49 -2.76 1.11
N SER A 16 -16.61 -3.21 -0.15
CA SER A 16 -15.58 -4.02 -0.81
C SER A 16 -14.68 -3.14 -1.68
N ILE A 17 -13.37 -3.10 -1.36
CA ILE A 17 -12.39 -2.48 -2.26
C ILE A 17 -12.18 -3.35 -3.51
N PRO A 18 -11.90 -2.74 -4.70
CA PRO A 18 -11.70 -3.49 -5.94
C PRO A 18 -10.41 -4.31 -5.90
N VAL A 19 -10.29 -5.29 -6.80
CA VAL A 19 -9.00 -5.93 -7.09
C VAL A 19 -8.24 -5.05 -8.08
N LEU A 20 -7.00 -4.63 -7.72
CA LEU A 20 -6.14 -3.87 -8.61
C LEU A 20 -5.13 -4.81 -9.26
N GLU A 21 -5.18 -4.93 -10.57
CA GLU A 21 -4.29 -5.79 -11.32
C GLU A 21 -3.13 -5.01 -11.95
N THR A 22 -1.92 -5.57 -11.86
CA THR A 22 -0.72 -5.04 -12.48
C THR A 22 -0.08 -6.09 -13.41
N LYS A 23 1.11 -5.84 -13.93
CA LYS A 23 1.81 -6.80 -14.78
C LYS A 23 2.11 -8.13 -14.05
N ARG A 24 2.55 -8.07 -12.79
CA ARG A 24 3.01 -9.25 -12.02
C ARG A 24 2.17 -9.53 -10.79
N LEU A 25 1.34 -8.57 -10.35
CA LEU A 25 0.66 -8.60 -9.07
C LEU A 25 -0.86 -8.49 -9.23
N ALA A 26 -1.57 -9.00 -8.22
CA ALA A 26 -2.95 -8.67 -7.93
C ALA A 26 -3.04 -8.15 -6.50
N LEU A 27 -3.66 -6.99 -6.32
CA LEU A 27 -3.88 -6.38 -5.01
C LEU A 27 -5.35 -6.55 -4.66
N ARG A 28 -5.63 -7.24 -3.57
CA ARG A 28 -7.00 -7.57 -3.14
C ARG A 28 -7.24 -7.31 -1.66
N ALA A 29 -8.49 -7.22 -1.28
CA ALA A 29 -8.86 -7.14 0.13
C ALA A 29 -8.30 -8.33 0.93
N PRO A 30 -7.79 -8.10 2.16
CA PRO A 30 -7.43 -9.18 3.08
C PRO A 30 -8.66 -10.00 3.48
N ARG A 31 -8.46 -11.31 3.68
CA ARG A 31 -9.47 -12.24 4.17
C ARG A 31 -8.95 -12.96 5.42
N LEU A 32 -9.84 -13.42 6.27
CA LEU A 32 -9.45 -14.09 7.52
C LEU A 32 -8.57 -15.34 7.27
N GLU A 33 -8.79 -16.04 6.18
CA GLU A 33 -7.96 -17.18 5.74
C GLU A 33 -6.49 -16.82 5.48
N ASP A 34 -6.20 -15.53 5.21
CA ASP A 34 -4.85 -15.04 4.95
C ASP A 34 -4.02 -14.85 6.25
N ALA A 35 -4.67 -14.86 7.42
CA ALA A 35 -4.07 -14.48 8.70
C ALA A 35 -2.79 -15.26 9.01
N LYS A 36 -2.77 -16.56 8.77
CA LYS A 36 -1.59 -17.42 9.00
C LYS A 36 -0.39 -17.01 8.13
N THR A 37 -0.63 -16.73 6.85
CA THR A 37 0.42 -16.31 5.92
C THR A 37 0.92 -14.91 6.26
N VAL A 38 0.01 -13.97 6.56
CA VAL A 38 0.35 -12.62 7.00
C VAL A 38 1.18 -12.66 8.28
N ALA A 39 0.76 -13.44 9.29
CA ALA A 39 1.49 -13.58 10.53
C ALA A 39 2.91 -14.13 10.32
N THR A 40 3.07 -15.12 9.44
CA THR A 40 4.37 -15.70 9.12
C THR A 40 5.29 -14.70 8.41
N LEU A 41 4.77 -13.99 7.40
CA LEU A 41 5.56 -13.03 6.61
C LEU A 41 5.94 -11.78 7.39
N ALA A 42 5.01 -11.23 8.19
CA ALA A 42 5.23 -10.01 8.96
C ALA A 42 6.08 -10.22 10.21
N ASN A 43 6.24 -11.46 10.68
CA ASN A 43 7.00 -11.77 11.89
C ASN A 43 8.52 -11.77 11.64
N ASP A 44 9.02 -10.66 11.13
CA ASP A 44 10.46 -10.41 10.98
C ASP A 44 10.81 -9.05 11.58
N ARG A 45 11.83 -9.04 12.42
CA ARG A 45 12.29 -7.82 13.11
C ARG A 45 12.64 -6.69 12.16
N ARG A 46 13.23 -7.00 11.01
CA ARG A 46 13.60 -6.01 9.98
C ARG A 46 12.38 -5.33 9.35
N ILE A 47 11.24 -6.04 9.23
CA ILE A 47 9.97 -5.46 8.79
C ILE A 47 9.43 -4.57 9.91
N ALA A 48 9.33 -5.10 11.11
CA ALA A 48 8.76 -4.39 12.26
C ALA A 48 9.51 -3.10 12.60
N GLU A 49 10.85 -3.11 12.56
CA GLU A 49 11.67 -1.91 12.83
C GLU A 49 11.55 -0.83 11.74
N ASN A 50 11.11 -1.19 10.55
CA ASN A 50 10.94 -0.28 9.41
C ASN A 50 9.50 0.16 9.17
N THR A 51 8.56 -0.28 10.02
CA THR A 51 7.14 0.08 9.97
C THR A 51 6.69 0.68 11.31
N ALA A 52 5.71 1.56 11.29
CA ALA A 52 5.25 2.21 12.51
C ALA A 52 4.39 1.28 13.39
N ARG A 53 3.57 0.44 12.77
CA ARG A 53 2.46 -0.26 13.44
C ARG A 53 2.72 -1.75 13.67
N ILE A 54 3.64 -2.40 12.95
CA ILE A 54 3.93 -3.83 13.08
C ILE A 54 4.75 -4.09 14.35
N PRO A 55 4.21 -4.83 15.34
CA PRO A 55 4.96 -5.21 16.52
C PRO A 55 5.95 -6.34 16.20
N HIS A 56 6.86 -6.61 17.14
CA HIS A 56 7.68 -7.81 17.09
C HIS A 56 7.83 -8.43 18.48
N PRO A 57 7.56 -9.71 18.68
CA PRO A 57 7.06 -10.69 17.68
C PRO A 57 5.64 -10.35 17.17
N TYR A 58 5.37 -10.69 15.91
CA TYR A 58 4.06 -10.53 15.27
C TYR A 58 3.26 -11.83 15.41
N LYS A 59 2.13 -11.78 16.08
CA LYS A 59 1.32 -12.93 16.45
C LYS A 59 0.15 -13.12 15.47
N MET A 60 -0.50 -14.28 15.54
CA MET A 60 -1.73 -14.57 14.80
C MET A 60 -2.82 -13.54 15.09
N SER A 61 -3.02 -13.17 16.36
CA SER A 61 -3.98 -12.15 16.78
C SER A 61 -3.70 -10.76 16.18
N ASP A 62 -2.42 -10.43 15.91
CA ASP A 62 -2.07 -9.17 15.26
C ASP A 62 -2.47 -9.18 13.77
N ALA A 63 -2.30 -10.33 13.10
CA ALA A 63 -2.75 -10.53 11.72
C ALA A 63 -4.27 -10.50 11.60
N GLU A 64 -4.98 -11.16 12.51
CA GLU A 64 -6.45 -11.13 12.56
C GLU A 64 -6.97 -9.71 12.81
N GLY A 65 -6.34 -8.97 13.74
CA GLY A 65 -6.64 -7.56 14.01
C GLY A 65 -6.38 -6.65 12.81
N PHE A 66 -5.27 -6.86 12.09
CA PHE A 66 -4.96 -6.17 10.85
C PHE A 66 -6.04 -6.40 9.78
N ILE A 67 -6.44 -7.66 9.56
CA ILE A 67 -7.45 -8.04 8.57
C ILE A 67 -8.82 -7.44 8.94
N ALA A 68 -9.23 -7.55 10.20
CA ALA A 68 -10.47 -6.95 10.68
C ALA A 68 -10.47 -5.42 10.57
N GLY A 69 -9.32 -4.77 10.77
CA GLY A 69 -9.14 -3.33 10.59
C GLY A 69 -9.22 -2.90 9.13
N ALA A 70 -8.66 -3.67 8.23
CA ALA A 70 -8.59 -3.37 6.81
C ALA A 70 -9.95 -3.39 6.10
N ASN A 71 -10.94 -4.08 6.64
CA ASN A 71 -12.27 -4.25 6.04
C ASN A 71 -13.32 -3.29 6.62
N LYS A 72 -12.92 -2.34 7.45
CA LYS A 72 -13.84 -1.34 8.01
C LYS A 72 -14.16 -0.26 6.98
N ALA A 73 -15.43 0.12 6.88
CA ALA A 73 -15.84 1.26 6.08
C ALA A 73 -15.20 2.56 6.62
N GLY A 74 -14.80 3.47 5.74
CA GLY A 74 -14.29 4.78 6.20
C GLY A 74 -13.22 5.44 5.33
N GLY A 75 -13.14 5.12 4.03
CA GLY A 75 -12.19 5.82 3.11
C GLY A 75 -10.77 5.28 3.16
N GLU A 76 -10.53 4.20 3.91
CA GLU A 76 -9.27 3.46 3.90
C GLU A 76 -9.33 2.34 2.87
N ALA A 77 -8.22 2.10 2.17
CA ALA A 77 -8.09 1.01 1.22
C ALA A 77 -6.81 0.24 1.49
N VAL A 78 -6.93 -0.93 2.09
CA VAL A 78 -5.81 -1.81 2.44
C VAL A 78 -5.89 -3.09 1.63
N PHE A 79 -4.81 -3.39 0.92
CA PHE A 79 -4.69 -4.53 0.02
C PHE A 79 -3.60 -5.49 0.50
N LEU A 80 -3.84 -6.79 0.35
CA LEU A 80 -2.75 -7.76 0.26
C LEU A 80 -2.18 -7.71 -1.16
N ILE A 81 -0.86 -7.74 -1.24
CA ILE A 81 -0.12 -7.86 -2.51
C ILE A 81 0.09 -9.34 -2.76
N THR A 82 -0.43 -9.84 -3.88
CA THR A 82 -0.27 -11.25 -4.29
C THR A 82 0.42 -11.34 -5.65
N LEU A 83 1.18 -12.41 -5.86
CA LEU A 83 1.64 -12.81 -7.18
C LEU A 83 0.47 -13.37 -8.01
N ARG A 84 0.68 -13.59 -9.29
CA ARG A 84 -0.36 -14.14 -10.19
C ARG A 84 -0.79 -15.58 -9.84
N ASP A 85 0.06 -16.34 -9.14
CA ASP A 85 -0.25 -17.68 -8.61
C ASP A 85 -1.00 -17.65 -7.26
N GLY A 86 -1.29 -16.46 -6.74
CA GLY A 86 -1.98 -16.23 -5.47
C GLY A 86 -1.08 -16.14 -4.23
N ALA A 87 0.22 -16.32 -4.36
CA ALA A 87 1.15 -16.23 -3.23
C ALA A 87 1.17 -14.80 -2.67
N ILE A 88 0.92 -14.65 -1.36
CA ILE A 88 0.97 -13.36 -0.67
C ILE A 88 2.44 -12.96 -0.48
N VAL A 89 2.77 -11.73 -0.87
CA VAL A 89 4.13 -11.19 -0.76
C VAL A 89 4.23 -10.02 0.22
N GLY A 90 3.11 -9.42 0.62
CA GLY A 90 3.04 -8.29 1.55
C GLY A 90 1.70 -7.60 1.55
N ALA A 91 1.67 -6.35 2.03
CA ALA A 91 0.49 -5.51 2.00
C ALA A 91 0.85 -4.05 1.71
N CYS A 92 -0.10 -3.31 1.16
CA CYS A 92 -0.02 -1.88 0.95
C CYS A 92 -1.42 -1.25 1.05
N GLY A 93 -1.48 0.06 1.25
CA GLY A 93 -2.77 0.74 1.31
C GLY A 93 -2.63 2.22 1.63
N VAL A 94 -3.77 2.90 1.58
CA VAL A 94 -3.94 4.27 2.06
C VAL A 94 -4.84 4.21 3.28
N VAL A 95 -4.39 4.80 4.39
CA VAL A 95 -5.13 4.90 5.65
C VAL A 95 -5.22 6.37 6.03
N LEU A 96 -6.34 6.76 6.63
CA LEU A 96 -6.50 8.12 7.13
C LEU A 96 -5.84 8.25 8.51
N GLN A 97 -5.06 9.30 8.70
CA GLN A 97 -4.53 9.67 10.00
C GLN A 97 -5.61 10.37 10.84
N GLN A 98 -5.32 10.68 12.10
CA GLN A 98 -6.28 11.36 13.00
C GLN A 98 -6.72 12.75 12.51
N ASP A 99 -5.94 13.38 11.64
CA ASP A 99 -6.20 14.65 10.99
C ASP A 99 -6.79 14.51 9.57
N ASP A 100 -7.35 13.32 9.27
CA ASP A 100 -7.88 12.93 7.95
C ASP A 100 -6.86 13.00 6.80
N THR A 101 -5.57 13.06 7.12
CA THR A 101 -4.51 13.04 6.10
C THR A 101 -4.33 11.62 5.56
N PRO A 102 -4.46 11.39 4.24
CA PRO A 102 -4.24 10.08 3.64
C PRO A 102 -2.76 9.72 3.62
N GLU A 103 -2.40 8.66 4.33
CA GLU A 103 -1.04 8.14 4.42
C GLU A 103 -0.92 6.81 3.67
N LEU A 104 0.00 6.76 2.70
CA LEU A 104 0.38 5.55 1.99
C LEU A 104 1.36 4.75 2.83
N GLY A 105 1.02 3.48 3.10
CA GLY A 105 1.86 2.54 3.80
C GLY A 105 2.03 1.22 3.04
N TYR A 106 3.15 0.52 3.29
CA TYR A 106 3.38 -0.81 2.72
C TYR A 106 4.45 -1.58 3.49
N TRP A 107 4.43 -2.89 3.32
CA TRP A 107 5.50 -3.80 3.70
C TRP A 107 5.53 -5.01 2.78
N LEU A 108 6.69 -5.63 2.65
CA LEU A 108 6.88 -6.90 1.93
C LEU A 108 7.61 -7.90 2.82
N GLY A 109 7.27 -9.18 2.67
CA GLY A 109 8.07 -10.26 3.23
C GLY A 109 9.48 -10.26 2.64
N LEU A 110 10.47 -10.64 3.45
CA LEU A 110 11.89 -10.56 3.09
C LEU A 110 12.25 -11.25 1.77
N PRO A 111 11.72 -12.45 1.46
CA PRO A 111 12.05 -13.13 0.20
C PRO A 111 11.68 -12.34 -1.06
N PHE A 112 10.84 -11.32 -0.91
CA PHE A 112 10.30 -10.52 -2.02
C PHE A 112 10.93 -9.13 -2.14
N TRP A 113 11.95 -8.82 -1.30
CA TRP A 113 12.67 -7.57 -1.38
C TRP A 113 13.56 -7.49 -2.63
N GLY A 114 13.82 -6.26 -3.09
CA GLY A 114 14.72 -6.01 -4.22
C GLY A 114 14.17 -6.33 -5.62
N GLN A 115 12.96 -6.91 -5.72
CA GLN A 115 12.37 -7.38 -6.97
C GLN A 115 11.44 -6.35 -7.65
N GLY A 116 11.31 -5.16 -7.07
CA GLY A 116 10.48 -4.08 -7.61
C GLY A 116 8.97 -4.21 -7.32
N TYR A 117 8.53 -5.22 -6.59
CA TYR A 117 7.12 -5.43 -6.26
C TYR A 117 6.51 -4.27 -5.48
N ALA A 118 7.25 -3.67 -4.52
CA ALA A 118 6.75 -2.50 -3.80
C ALA A 118 6.42 -1.35 -4.75
N THR A 119 7.34 -0.98 -5.64
CA THR A 119 7.11 0.12 -6.60
C THR A 119 5.92 -0.17 -7.51
N GLU A 120 5.78 -1.42 -7.99
CA GLU A 120 4.68 -1.83 -8.86
C GLU A 120 3.33 -1.77 -8.12
N ALA A 121 3.26 -2.29 -6.89
CA ALA A 121 2.05 -2.24 -6.07
C ALA A 121 1.66 -0.81 -5.72
N LEU A 122 2.63 0.01 -5.31
CA LEU A 122 2.34 1.40 -4.93
C LEU A 122 1.83 2.24 -6.11
N HIS A 123 2.33 2.04 -7.33
CA HIS A 123 1.77 2.73 -8.51
C HIS A 123 0.27 2.44 -8.66
N ALA A 124 -0.16 1.18 -8.49
CA ALA A 124 -1.58 0.82 -8.59
C ALA A 124 -2.42 1.44 -7.46
N VAL A 125 -1.92 1.44 -6.22
CA VAL A 125 -2.62 2.04 -5.08
C VAL A 125 -2.69 3.56 -5.19
N ILE A 126 -1.62 4.22 -5.64
CA ILE A 126 -1.59 5.67 -5.88
C ILE A 126 -2.59 6.05 -6.97
N ASP A 127 -2.63 5.28 -8.06
CA ASP A 127 -3.62 5.50 -9.12
C ASP A 127 -5.03 5.42 -8.56
N TYR A 128 -5.35 4.36 -7.82
CA TYR A 128 -6.65 4.17 -7.17
C TYR A 128 -6.97 5.31 -6.19
N ALA A 129 -6.02 5.74 -5.38
CA ALA A 129 -6.21 6.82 -4.41
C ALA A 129 -6.57 8.15 -5.07
N PHE A 130 -5.94 8.47 -6.21
CA PHE A 130 -6.22 9.71 -6.92
C PHE A 130 -7.42 9.63 -7.87
N THR A 131 -7.70 8.46 -8.48
CA THR A 131 -8.82 8.35 -9.44
C THR A 131 -10.14 8.02 -8.74
N ASP A 132 -10.15 7.05 -7.84
CA ASP A 132 -11.38 6.48 -7.27
C ASP A 132 -11.70 7.07 -5.89
N LEU A 133 -10.69 7.24 -5.02
CA LEU A 133 -10.88 7.85 -3.70
C LEU A 133 -10.82 9.39 -3.73
N SER A 134 -10.43 9.98 -4.86
CA SER A 134 -10.42 11.43 -5.09
C SER A 134 -9.56 12.24 -4.11
N HIS A 135 -8.52 11.66 -3.52
CA HIS A 135 -7.59 12.40 -2.67
C HIS A 135 -6.84 13.49 -3.46
N GLU A 136 -6.54 14.61 -2.82
CA GLU A 136 -5.77 15.71 -3.42
C GLU A 136 -4.26 15.55 -3.22
N ALA A 137 -3.86 14.85 -2.17
CA ALA A 137 -2.48 14.54 -1.89
C ALA A 137 -2.36 13.26 -1.06
N LEU A 138 -1.21 12.60 -1.12
CA LEU A 138 -0.84 11.48 -0.28
C LEU A 138 0.42 11.82 0.51
N GLN A 139 0.47 11.40 1.76
CA GLN A 139 1.69 11.41 2.56
C GLN A 139 2.26 9.99 2.66
N ALA A 140 3.56 9.90 2.93
CA ALA A 140 4.23 8.64 3.23
C ALA A 140 5.45 8.89 4.11
N GLY A 141 5.87 7.86 4.85
CA GLY A 141 7.07 7.92 5.69
C GLY A 141 8.02 6.77 5.40
N ALA A 142 9.33 7.04 5.52
CA ALA A 142 10.36 6.02 5.52
C ALA A 142 11.36 6.29 6.65
N ARG A 143 11.78 5.25 7.38
CA ARG A 143 12.87 5.43 8.35
C ARG A 143 14.10 5.99 7.64
N VAL A 144 14.78 6.97 8.26
CA VAL A 144 16.02 7.54 7.71
C VAL A 144 17.10 6.47 7.50
N THR A 145 17.02 5.36 8.25
CA THR A 145 17.89 4.18 8.11
C THR A 145 17.43 3.20 7.02
N ASN A 146 16.31 3.48 6.32
CA ASN A 146 15.77 2.63 5.25
C ASN A 146 15.83 3.30 3.88
N PRO A 147 17.01 3.40 3.26
CA PRO A 147 17.17 4.02 1.95
C PRO A 147 16.44 3.26 0.83
N ALA A 148 16.11 1.97 1.03
CA ALA A 148 15.35 1.20 0.07
C ALA A 148 13.90 1.71 -0.04
N SER A 149 13.23 1.94 1.12
CA SER A 149 11.89 2.53 1.14
C SER A 149 11.88 3.94 0.56
N ARG A 150 12.87 4.77 0.91
CA ARG A 150 13.04 6.10 0.33
C ARG A 150 13.06 6.04 -1.21
N ARG A 151 13.91 5.18 -1.78
CA ARG A 151 13.99 5.00 -3.25
C ARG A 151 12.68 4.53 -3.88
N VAL A 152 11.89 3.71 -3.19
CA VAL A 152 10.56 3.30 -3.66
C VAL A 152 9.63 4.50 -3.75
N LEU A 153 9.55 5.32 -2.71
CA LEU A 153 8.70 6.52 -2.68
C LEU A 153 9.12 7.52 -3.76
N GLU A 154 10.42 7.79 -3.90
CA GLU A 154 10.95 8.67 -4.95
C GLU A 154 10.61 8.17 -6.37
N LYS A 155 10.70 6.85 -6.64
CA LYS A 155 10.27 6.25 -7.91
C LYS A 155 8.77 6.38 -8.17
N CYS A 156 7.97 6.45 -7.13
CA CYS A 156 6.53 6.69 -7.24
C CYS A 156 6.16 8.18 -7.35
N GLY A 157 7.16 9.08 -7.38
CA GLY A 157 6.97 10.52 -7.56
C GLY A 157 6.78 11.32 -6.27
N PHE A 158 6.90 10.68 -5.11
CA PHE A 158 6.85 11.39 -3.85
C PHE A 158 8.05 12.32 -3.67
N GLN A 159 7.78 13.51 -3.15
CA GLN A 159 8.78 14.53 -2.83
C GLN A 159 9.06 14.53 -1.33
N TRP A 160 10.32 14.60 -0.96
CA TRP A 160 10.73 14.73 0.44
C TRP A 160 10.33 16.10 0.99
N THR A 161 9.76 16.12 2.19
CA THR A 161 9.26 17.35 2.84
C THR A 161 9.92 17.65 4.17
N GLY A 162 10.77 16.75 4.66
CA GLY A 162 11.48 16.96 5.93
C GLY A 162 11.60 15.69 6.74
N VAL A 163 12.05 15.82 7.97
CA VAL A 163 12.19 14.74 8.95
C VAL A 163 11.26 14.99 10.13
N GLY A 164 10.66 13.92 10.65
CA GLY A 164 9.85 13.96 11.85
C GLY A 164 10.17 12.79 12.78
N LEU A 165 9.67 12.82 14.00
CA LEU A 165 9.73 11.71 14.93
C LEU A 165 8.40 10.96 14.92
N TYR A 166 8.46 9.65 14.71
CA TYR A 166 7.30 8.76 14.75
C TYR A 166 7.52 7.65 15.76
N ARG A 167 6.47 7.31 16.52
CA ARG A 167 6.49 6.17 17.42
C ARG A 167 6.50 4.88 16.62
N ILE A 168 7.47 4.01 16.89
CA ILE A 168 7.61 2.69 16.27
C ILE A 168 7.25 1.62 17.31
N SER A 169 6.23 0.83 17.03
CA SER A 169 5.67 -0.14 17.96
C SER A 169 6.69 -1.21 18.38
N SER A 170 7.49 -1.72 17.47
CA SER A 170 8.45 -2.80 17.70
C SER A 170 9.61 -2.41 18.64
N ILE A 171 10.04 -1.16 18.60
CA ILE A 171 11.13 -0.65 19.46
C ILE A 171 10.60 0.12 20.68
N LYS A 172 9.27 0.28 20.82
CA LYS A 172 8.59 1.02 21.89
C LYS A 172 9.13 2.45 22.11
N SER A 173 9.67 3.06 21.07
CA SER A 173 10.31 4.38 21.07
C SER A 173 10.00 5.14 19.79
N SER A 174 10.34 6.42 19.76
CA SER A 174 10.28 7.23 18.56
C SER A 174 11.57 7.12 17.76
N ALA A 175 11.43 7.18 16.43
CA ALA A 175 12.55 7.16 15.51
C ALA A 175 12.41 8.25 14.45
N PRO A 176 13.52 8.75 13.88
CA PRO A 176 13.47 9.71 12.80
C PRO A 176 12.96 9.07 11.52
N ILE A 177 11.98 9.75 10.90
CA ILE A 177 11.30 9.35 9.67
C ILE A 177 11.45 10.47 8.65
N ASP A 178 11.95 10.15 7.47
CA ASP A 178 11.83 11.00 6.29
C ASP A 178 10.36 11.07 5.88
N ARG A 179 9.82 12.29 5.77
CA ARG A 179 8.45 12.55 5.33
C ARG A 179 8.42 12.86 3.85
N PHE A 180 7.42 12.32 3.19
CA PHE A 180 7.21 12.47 1.76
C PHE A 180 5.77 12.88 1.48
N ARG A 181 5.57 13.61 0.38
CA ARG A 181 4.26 14.03 -0.10
C ARG A 181 4.18 13.91 -1.62
N LEU A 182 3.03 13.49 -2.11
CA LEU A 182 2.71 13.44 -3.53
C LEU A 182 1.39 14.17 -3.76
N GLU A 183 1.43 15.25 -4.51
CA GLU A 183 0.26 16.02 -4.93
C GLU A 183 -0.37 15.40 -6.18
N ARG A 184 -1.70 15.47 -6.29
CA ARG A 184 -2.45 15.03 -7.47
C ARG A 184 -1.92 15.64 -8.77
N GLY A 185 -1.55 16.92 -8.77
CA GLY A 185 -1.01 17.62 -9.92
C GLY A 185 0.31 17.01 -10.41
N ILE A 186 1.20 16.65 -9.48
CA ILE A 186 2.48 16.00 -9.82
C ILE A 186 2.23 14.60 -10.38
N TRP A 187 1.37 13.81 -9.73
CA TRP A 187 0.99 12.48 -10.22
C TRP A 187 0.42 12.55 -11.66
N SER A 188 -0.51 13.47 -11.92
CA SER A 188 -1.11 13.66 -13.23
C SER A 188 -0.07 14.02 -14.31
N ALA A 189 0.86 14.93 -13.98
CA ALA A 189 1.96 15.31 -14.89
C ALA A 189 2.87 14.12 -15.20
N LEU A 190 3.25 13.31 -14.20
CA LEU A 190 4.09 12.12 -14.39
C LEU A 190 3.39 11.07 -15.27
N LYS A 191 2.09 10.87 -15.12
CA LYS A 191 1.32 9.96 -15.97
C LYS A 191 1.26 10.42 -17.42
N THR A 192 1.05 11.70 -17.65
CA THR A 192 1.03 12.30 -19.01
C THR A 192 2.39 12.16 -19.69
N TRP A 193 3.47 12.47 -18.97
CA TRP A 193 4.84 12.30 -19.46
C TRP A 193 5.16 10.84 -19.84
N GLY A 194 4.79 9.89 -18.98
CA GLY A 194 5.02 8.47 -19.22
C GLY A 194 4.28 7.93 -20.45
N ARG A 195 3.11 8.50 -20.80
CA ARG A 195 2.38 8.16 -22.03
C ARG A 195 3.06 8.69 -23.28
N MET A 196 3.59 9.91 -23.27
CA MET A 196 4.27 10.51 -24.42
C MET A 196 5.55 9.75 -24.80
N LYS A 197 6.28 9.19 -23.84
CA LYS A 197 7.49 8.38 -24.09
C LYS A 197 7.22 7.00 -24.71
N ARG A 198 5.98 6.51 -24.72
CA ARG A 198 5.63 5.19 -25.27
C ARG A 198 5.19 5.25 -26.74
N VAL A 199 5.09 6.43 -27.32
CA VAL A 199 4.63 6.67 -28.70
C VAL A 199 5.81 6.96 -29.67
N SER A 200 7.06 6.85 -29.16
CA SER A 200 8.30 7.12 -29.94
C SER A 200 8.95 5.80 -30.36
#